data_f7b65c1f222e4483f0c7e8caa6047575
#
_entry.id   f7b65c1f222e4483f0c7e8caa6047575
#
_cell.length_a   1.000
_cell.length_b   1.000
_cell.length_c   1.000
_cell.angle_alpha   90.00
_cell.angle_beta   90.00
_cell.angle_gamma   90.00
#
_symmetry.space_group_name_H-M   'P 1'
#
loop_
_entity.id
_entity.type
_entity.pdbx_description
1 polymer ?
#
loop_
_entity_poly.entity_id
_entity_poly.type
_entity_poly.pdbx_seq_one_letter_code
_entity_poly.pdbx_strand_id
1 'polypeptide(L)'
;MRVTKAIKAEQLKLLQEHYFDAKPALEYTNEFELLVAVVLSAQCTDERVNIVTKRLFPELNHPAKMLAIGVTKLETLIKDCGLYKSKAKNLIATCQILVEQYHGEVPREFDQLVELPGVGRKTANVVVSVLFGTPAIAVDTHVFRVSNRLKLGIAKTPEEMELKLQKAIPKDDWAAAHHWLIYHGRKLCKARKPLCEECFLNHLCPSAGKV
;
A
#
# COMPACT_ATOMS: atom_id res chain seq x y z
N MET A 1 -0.81 22.74 19.91
CA MET A 1 -0.86 23.55 18.67
C MET A 1 -2.11 23.19 17.87
N ARG A 2 -2.88 24.15 17.38
CA ARG A 2 -4.00 23.95 16.45
C ARG A 2 -3.44 23.87 15.03
N VAL A 3 -3.70 22.79 14.30
CA VAL A 3 -3.22 22.63 12.93
C VAL A 3 -4.22 23.27 11.97
N THR A 4 -3.79 24.34 11.32
CA THR A 4 -4.57 25.10 10.31
C THR A 4 -4.39 24.49 8.92
N LYS A 5 -5.18 24.97 7.95
CA LYS A 5 -5.02 24.56 6.54
C LYS A 5 -3.61 24.92 6.00
N ALA A 6 -3.09 26.08 6.37
CA ALA A 6 -1.73 26.50 5.99
C ALA A 6 -0.64 25.59 6.56
N ILE A 7 -0.76 25.18 7.83
CA ILE A 7 0.18 24.24 8.45
C ILE A 7 0.14 22.87 7.73
N LYS A 8 -1.05 22.37 7.37
CA LYS A 8 -1.16 21.12 6.60
C LYS A 8 -0.49 21.21 5.23
N ALA A 9 -0.69 22.32 4.53
CA ALA A 9 -0.04 22.54 3.24
C ALA A 9 1.48 22.56 3.36
N GLU A 10 2.03 23.21 4.38
CA GLU A 10 3.47 23.22 4.63
C GLU A 10 4.02 21.84 5.04
N GLN A 11 3.28 21.08 5.88
CA GLN A 11 3.63 19.70 6.19
C GLN A 11 3.72 18.84 4.93
N LEU A 12 2.75 18.95 4.02
CA LEU A 12 2.72 18.19 2.76
C LEU A 12 3.86 18.58 1.83
N LYS A 13 4.14 19.89 1.70
CA LYS A 13 5.25 20.41 0.92
C LYS A 13 6.58 19.84 1.40
N LEU A 14 6.86 19.90 2.71
CA LEU A 14 8.09 19.35 3.28
C LEU A 14 8.19 17.84 3.13
N LEU A 15 7.07 17.08 3.23
CA LEU A 15 7.05 15.67 2.94
C LEU A 15 7.41 15.38 1.47
N GLN A 16 6.86 16.12 0.53
CA GLN A 16 7.17 16.04 -0.89
C GLN A 16 8.65 16.32 -1.15
N GLU A 17 9.19 17.39 -0.60
CA GLU A 17 10.60 17.78 -0.77
C GLU A 17 11.57 16.72 -0.23
N HIS A 18 11.28 16.14 0.95
CA HIS A 18 12.14 15.14 1.58
C HIS A 18 12.00 13.72 1.01
N TYR A 19 10.88 13.41 0.37
CA TYR A 19 10.57 12.09 -0.17
C TYR A 19 10.15 12.15 -1.64
N PHE A 20 10.72 13.10 -2.41
CA PHE A 20 10.41 13.30 -3.83
C PHE A 20 10.65 12.06 -4.69
N ASP A 21 11.58 11.19 -4.27
CA ASP A 21 11.98 9.96 -4.93
C ASP A 21 11.29 8.71 -4.36
N ALA A 22 10.33 8.88 -3.43
CA ALA A 22 9.63 7.77 -2.81
C ALA A 22 8.80 6.98 -3.84
N LYS A 23 9.14 5.71 -4.02
CA LYS A 23 8.52 4.80 -4.99
C LYS A 23 7.96 3.56 -4.31
N PRO A 24 7.03 2.84 -4.94
CA PRO A 24 6.67 1.50 -4.50
C PRO A 24 7.94 0.64 -4.36
N ALA A 25 8.03 -0.09 -3.25
CA ALA A 25 9.18 -0.95 -2.99
C ALA A 25 9.02 -2.36 -3.60
N LEU A 26 7.82 -2.71 -4.07
CA LEU A 26 7.55 -3.99 -4.72
C LEU A 26 8.05 -3.99 -6.16
N GLU A 27 8.69 -5.09 -6.56
CA GLU A 27 9.23 -5.31 -7.91
C GLU A 27 8.22 -6.11 -8.73
N TYR A 28 7.90 -5.62 -9.94
CA TYR A 28 6.95 -6.25 -10.87
C TYR A 28 7.25 -5.78 -12.30
N THR A 29 6.78 -6.55 -13.29
CA THR A 29 6.94 -6.24 -14.71
C THR A 29 5.60 -6.09 -15.46
N ASN A 30 4.50 -6.59 -14.88
CA ASN A 30 3.15 -6.48 -15.43
C ASN A 30 2.10 -6.29 -14.33
N GLU A 31 0.85 -6.03 -14.74
CA GLU A 31 -0.27 -5.73 -13.85
C GLU A 31 -0.60 -6.89 -12.90
N PHE A 32 -0.57 -8.13 -13.38
CA PHE A 32 -0.83 -9.31 -12.57
C PHE A 32 0.25 -9.52 -11.50
N GLU A 33 1.51 -9.31 -11.85
CA GLU A 33 2.62 -9.40 -10.90
C GLU A 33 2.47 -8.39 -9.76
N LEU A 34 2.08 -7.15 -10.06
CA LEU A 34 1.80 -6.17 -9.00
C LEU A 34 0.65 -6.63 -8.10
N LEU A 35 -0.47 -7.09 -8.67
CA LEU A 35 -1.60 -7.59 -7.88
C LEU A 35 -1.15 -8.69 -6.92
N VAL A 36 -0.42 -9.68 -7.42
CA VAL A 36 0.13 -10.80 -6.62
C VAL A 36 1.07 -10.27 -5.53
N ALA A 37 2.02 -9.39 -5.88
CA ALA A 37 2.97 -8.84 -4.92
C ALA A 37 2.27 -8.05 -3.80
N VAL A 38 1.24 -7.25 -4.13
CA VAL A 38 0.47 -6.50 -3.11
C VAL A 38 -0.34 -7.45 -2.21
N VAL A 39 -0.95 -8.51 -2.74
CA VAL A 39 -1.61 -9.54 -1.92
C VAL A 39 -0.60 -10.23 -1.01
N LEU A 40 0.60 -10.56 -1.50
CA LEU A 40 1.66 -11.18 -0.71
C LEU A 40 2.21 -10.24 0.37
N SER A 41 2.16 -8.92 0.19
CA SER A 41 2.67 -7.94 1.15
C SER A 41 1.85 -7.80 2.44
N ALA A 42 0.63 -8.35 2.49
CA ALA A 42 -0.17 -8.36 3.72
C ALA A 42 0.58 -9.12 4.84
N GLN A 43 0.92 -8.42 5.93
CA GLN A 43 1.73 -8.95 7.04
C GLN A 43 3.07 -9.58 6.60
N CYS A 44 3.71 -9.00 5.59
CA CYS A 44 5.01 -9.41 5.08
C CYS A 44 5.79 -8.16 4.67
N THR A 45 7.11 -8.16 4.82
CA THR A 45 7.94 -7.03 4.38
C THR A 45 8.10 -7.04 2.86
N ASP A 46 8.25 -5.85 2.26
CA ASP A 46 8.43 -5.71 0.81
C ASP A 46 9.68 -6.48 0.32
N GLU A 47 10.78 -6.46 1.09
CA GLU A 47 12.00 -7.20 0.78
C GLU A 47 11.75 -8.72 0.73
N ARG A 48 10.96 -9.23 1.68
CA ARG A 48 10.59 -10.66 1.69
C ARG A 48 9.72 -11.02 0.51
N VAL A 49 8.76 -10.16 0.18
CA VAL A 49 7.90 -10.35 -1.00
C VAL A 49 8.76 -10.37 -2.26
N ASN A 50 9.67 -9.41 -2.46
CA ASN A 50 10.54 -9.34 -3.63
C ASN A 50 11.42 -10.61 -3.78
N ILE A 51 11.96 -11.15 -2.68
CA ILE A 51 12.70 -12.43 -2.69
C ILE A 51 11.83 -13.58 -3.20
N VAL A 52 10.58 -13.63 -2.77
CA VAL A 52 9.64 -14.69 -3.18
C VAL A 52 9.20 -14.51 -4.62
N THR A 53 8.80 -13.30 -5.01
CA THR A 53 8.30 -13.00 -6.36
C THR A 53 9.38 -13.15 -7.43
N LYS A 54 10.64 -12.83 -7.11
CA LYS A 54 11.78 -13.07 -8.02
C LYS A 54 11.95 -14.53 -8.40
N ARG A 55 11.55 -15.47 -7.53
CA ARG A 55 11.54 -16.91 -7.83
C ARG A 55 10.26 -17.37 -8.51
N LEU A 56 9.16 -16.63 -8.27
CA LEU A 56 7.81 -17.00 -8.70
C LEU A 56 7.51 -16.53 -10.14
N PHE A 57 7.75 -15.25 -10.42
CA PHE A 57 7.31 -14.58 -11.65
C PHE A 57 7.94 -15.06 -12.96
N PRO A 58 9.19 -15.57 -13.03
CA PRO A 58 9.72 -16.10 -14.29
C PRO A 58 8.81 -17.14 -14.97
N GLU A 59 8.08 -17.93 -14.18
CA GLU A 59 7.18 -18.95 -14.70
C GLU A 59 5.70 -18.66 -14.46
N LEU A 60 5.37 -17.90 -13.38
CA LEU A 60 3.99 -17.71 -12.91
C LEU A 60 3.55 -16.23 -13.01
N ASN A 61 3.86 -15.60 -14.10
CA ASN A 61 3.58 -14.18 -14.39
C ASN A 61 2.23 -13.91 -15.08
N HIS A 62 1.34 -14.90 -15.09
CA HIS A 62 0.01 -14.80 -15.72
C HIS A 62 -1.01 -15.64 -14.93
N PRO A 63 -2.28 -15.18 -14.80
CA PRO A 63 -3.29 -15.89 -14.02
C PRO A 63 -3.46 -17.36 -14.40
N ALA A 64 -3.54 -17.69 -15.71
CA ALA A 64 -3.71 -19.06 -16.17
C ALA A 64 -2.55 -19.98 -15.75
N LYS A 65 -1.30 -19.47 -15.80
CA LYS A 65 -0.13 -20.25 -15.38
C LYS A 65 -0.15 -20.52 -13.86
N MET A 66 -0.52 -19.50 -13.07
CA MET A 66 -0.62 -19.63 -11.61
C MET A 66 -1.78 -20.55 -11.20
N LEU A 67 -2.92 -20.46 -11.89
CA LEU A 67 -4.08 -21.32 -11.69
C LEU A 67 -3.72 -22.81 -11.94
N ALA A 68 -2.96 -23.08 -13.00
CA ALA A 68 -2.59 -24.44 -13.42
C ALA A 68 -1.77 -25.21 -12.38
N ILE A 69 -0.97 -24.54 -11.53
CA ILE A 69 -0.18 -25.22 -10.51
C ILE A 69 -0.98 -25.61 -9.25
N GLY A 70 -2.14 -24.97 -9.04
CA GLY A 70 -3.03 -25.21 -7.91
C GLY A 70 -2.51 -24.73 -6.55
N VAL A 71 -3.39 -24.79 -5.55
CA VAL A 71 -3.16 -24.25 -4.19
C VAL A 71 -1.94 -24.86 -3.52
N THR A 72 -1.83 -26.17 -3.47
CA THR A 72 -0.77 -26.89 -2.72
C THR A 72 0.63 -26.54 -3.22
N LYS A 73 0.81 -26.44 -4.53
CA LYS A 73 2.09 -26.06 -5.11
C LYS A 73 2.42 -24.61 -4.82
N LEU A 74 1.42 -23.71 -4.95
CA LEU A 74 1.60 -22.30 -4.66
C LEU A 74 1.95 -22.07 -3.18
N GLU A 75 1.29 -22.76 -2.24
CA GLU A 75 1.64 -22.70 -0.80
C GLU A 75 3.12 -22.98 -0.55
N THR A 76 3.67 -23.99 -1.21
CA THR A 76 5.09 -24.35 -1.08
C THR A 76 6.00 -23.24 -1.57
N LEU A 77 5.64 -22.59 -2.68
CA LEU A 77 6.43 -21.54 -3.30
C LEU A 77 6.44 -20.21 -2.51
N ILE A 78 5.33 -19.91 -1.84
CA ILE A 78 5.15 -18.64 -1.09
C ILE A 78 5.23 -18.82 0.44
N LYS A 79 5.69 -19.96 0.94
CA LYS A 79 5.75 -20.30 2.39
C LYS A 79 6.50 -19.27 3.25
N ASP A 80 7.42 -18.53 2.64
CA ASP A 80 8.21 -17.50 3.30
C ASP A 80 7.39 -16.21 3.59
N CYS A 81 6.20 -16.07 3.00
CA CYS A 81 5.26 -14.97 3.28
C CYS A 81 4.30 -15.35 4.42
N GLY A 82 4.11 -14.47 5.38
CA GLY A 82 3.12 -14.68 6.45
C GLY A 82 1.73 -14.98 5.88
N LEU A 83 0.96 -15.84 6.56
CA LEU A 83 -0.39 -16.25 6.13
C LEU A 83 -0.42 -16.95 4.75
N TYR A 84 0.66 -17.63 4.36
CA TYR A 84 0.83 -18.17 3.01
C TYR A 84 -0.30 -19.10 2.56
N LYS A 85 -0.88 -19.91 3.46
CA LYS A 85 -2.00 -20.82 3.13
C LYS A 85 -3.25 -20.05 2.67
N SER A 86 -3.66 -19.04 3.44
CA SER A 86 -4.79 -18.18 3.05
C SER A 86 -4.48 -17.39 1.77
N LYS A 87 -3.25 -16.90 1.63
CA LYS A 87 -2.82 -16.18 0.43
C LYS A 87 -2.82 -17.06 -0.81
N ALA A 88 -2.31 -18.30 -0.72
CA ALA A 88 -2.33 -19.24 -1.83
C ALA A 88 -3.76 -19.55 -2.27
N LYS A 89 -4.65 -19.86 -1.31
CA LYS A 89 -6.08 -20.08 -1.60
C LYS A 89 -6.72 -18.89 -2.28
N ASN A 90 -6.51 -17.69 -1.77
CA ASN A 90 -7.07 -16.46 -2.32
C ASN A 90 -6.50 -16.16 -3.71
N LEU A 91 -5.18 -16.29 -3.93
CA LEU A 91 -4.55 -16.06 -5.22
C LEU A 91 -5.05 -17.03 -6.29
N ILE A 92 -5.20 -18.33 -5.99
CA ILE A 92 -5.76 -19.29 -6.95
C ILE A 92 -7.22 -18.94 -7.27
N ALA A 93 -8.04 -18.61 -6.27
CA ALA A 93 -9.42 -18.18 -6.50
C ALA A 93 -9.49 -16.87 -7.32
N THR A 94 -8.59 -15.92 -7.05
CA THR A 94 -8.45 -14.71 -7.86
C THR A 94 -8.05 -15.04 -9.29
N CYS A 95 -7.08 -15.92 -9.52
CA CYS A 95 -6.68 -16.35 -10.86
C CYS A 95 -7.85 -17.00 -11.63
N GLN A 96 -8.68 -17.81 -10.96
CA GLN A 96 -9.89 -18.38 -11.54
C GLN A 96 -10.82 -17.29 -12.09
N ILE A 97 -11.14 -16.29 -11.24
CA ILE A 97 -12.01 -15.17 -11.60
C ILE A 97 -11.39 -14.35 -12.75
N LEU A 98 -10.08 -14.06 -12.69
CA LEU A 98 -9.41 -13.32 -13.75
C LEU A 98 -9.47 -14.04 -15.10
N VAL A 99 -9.27 -15.36 -15.10
CA VAL A 99 -9.35 -16.17 -16.34
C VAL A 99 -10.77 -16.22 -16.88
N GLU A 100 -11.77 -16.47 -16.03
CA GLU A 100 -13.16 -16.71 -16.45
C GLU A 100 -13.91 -15.42 -16.82
N GLN A 101 -13.68 -14.33 -16.07
CA GLN A 101 -14.48 -13.11 -16.17
C GLN A 101 -13.73 -11.94 -16.80
N TYR A 102 -12.40 -11.94 -16.72
CA TYR A 102 -11.56 -10.81 -17.15
C TYR A 102 -10.53 -11.21 -18.22
N HIS A 103 -10.68 -12.38 -18.87
CA HIS A 103 -9.79 -12.86 -19.95
C HIS A 103 -8.30 -12.91 -19.55
N GLY A 104 -8.00 -13.04 -18.27
CA GLY A 104 -6.64 -13.06 -17.71
C GLY A 104 -6.07 -11.67 -17.39
N GLU A 105 -6.83 -10.61 -17.56
CA GLU A 105 -6.43 -9.24 -17.27
C GLU A 105 -6.81 -8.82 -15.84
N VAL A 106 -6.10 -7.85 -15.28
CA VAL A 106 -6.43 -7.25 -13.99
C VAL A 106 -7.50 -6.16 -14.21
N PRO A 107 -8.66 -6.21 -13.53
CA PRO A 107 -9.69 -5.20 -13.69
C PRO A 107 -9.19 -3.83 -13.21
N ARG A 108 -9.65 -2.77 -13.90
CA ARG A 108 -9.21 -1.39 -13.66
C ARG A 108 -10.03 -0.66 -12.62
N GLU A 109 -11.25 -1.10 -12.40
CA GLU A 109 -12.18 -0.44 -11.50
C GLU A 109 -12.00 -0.93 -10.06
N PHE A 110 -12.02 0.04 -9.13
CA PHE A 110 -11.86 -0.25 -7.70
C PHE A 110 -12.88 -1.28 -7.20
N ASP A 111 -14.16 -1.14 -7.59
CA ASP A 111 -15.24 -2.02 -7.14
C ASP A 111 -15.06 -3.46 -7.62
N GLN A 112 -14.53 -3.65 -8.83
CA GLN A 112 -14.21 -4.98 -9.37
C GLN A 112 -13.01 -5.61 -8.63
N LEU A 113 -12.01 -4.80 -8.27
CA LEU A 113 -10.84 -5.30 -7.54
C LEU A 113 -11.18 -5.78 -6.14
N VAL A 114 -12.06 -5.08 -5.41
CA VAL A 114 -12.44 -5.49 -4.04
C VAL A 114 -13.29 -6.76 -3.99
N GLU A 115 -13.87 -7.18 -5.11
CA GLU A 115 -14.58 -8.47 -5.23
C GLU A 115 -13.62 -9.65 -5.35
N LEU A 116 -12.35 -9.41 -5.69
CA LEU A 116 -11.34 -10.46 -5.82
C LEU A 116 -10.93 -11.02 -4.45
N PRO A 117 -10.85 -12.35 -4.27
CA PRO A 117 -10.45 -12.96 -3.01
C PRO A 117 -9.10 -12.46 -2.51
N GLY A 118 -9.05 -11.96 -1.27
CA GLY A 118 -7.84 -11.42 -0.66
C GLY A 118 -7.46 -10.00 -1.08
N VAL A 119 -8.29 -9.35 -1.90
CA VAL A 119 -8.13 -7.96 -2.29
C VAL A 119 -9.08 -7.08 -1.47
N GLY A 120 -8.57 -6.49 -0.41
CA GLY A 120 -9.32 -5.52 0.39
C GLY A 120 -9.16 -4.10 -0.16
N ARG A 121 -9.89 -3.15 0.43
CA ARG A 121 -9.89 -1.72 0.07
C ARG A 121 -8.47 -1.14 -0.09
N LYS A 122 -7.58 -1.41 0.88
CA LYS A 122 -6.18 -0.94 0.82
C LYS A 122 -5.46 -1.48 -0.42
N THR A 123 -5.60 -2.78 -0.70
CA THR A 123 -4.98 -3.43 -1.87
C THR A 123 -5.52 -2.85 -3.18
N ALA A 124 -6.83 -2.70 -3.30
CA ALA A 124 -7.45 -2.10 -4.47
C ALA A 124 -6.97 -0.68 -4.71
N ASN A 125 -6.91 0.17 -3.67
CA ASN A 125 -6.36 1.53 -3.78
C ASN A 125 -4.91 1.56 -4.29
N VAL A 126 -4.05 0.64 -3.81
CA VAL A 126 -2.67 0.53 -4.31
C VAL A 126 -2.66 0.13 -5.78
N VAL A 127 -3.45 -0.88 -6.16
CA VAL A 127 -3.50 -1.39 -7.54
C VAL A 127 -3.98 -0.31 -8.51
N VAL A 128 -5.12 0.34 -8.25
CA VAL A 128 -5.65 1.38 -9.15
C VAL A 128 -4.73 2.57 -9.26
N SER A 129 -4.08 2.95 -8.16
CA SER A 129 -3.16 4.08 -8.12
C SER A 129 -1.87 3.80 -8.89
N VAL A 130 -1.26 2.64 -8.67
CA VAL A 130 0.05 2.30 -9.23
C VAL A 130 -0.02 1.86 -10.69
N LEU A 131 -1.02 1.04 -11.05
CA LEU A 131 -1.13 0.51 -12.42
C LEU A 131 -1.84 1.46 -13.38
N PHE A 132 -2.91 2.09 -12.90
CA PHE A 132 -3.81 2.81 -13.79
C PHE A 132 -3.77 4.33 -13.60
N GLY A 133 -2.93 4.82 -12.67
CA GLY A 133 -2.82 6.25 -12.38
C GLY A 133 -4.11 6.86 -11.80
N THR A 134 -5.08 6.04 -11.41
CA THR A 134 -6.30 6.52 -10.79
C THR A 134 -5.98 7.13 -9.44
N PRO A 135 -6.33 8.40 -9.18
CA PRO A 135 -6.04 9.03 -7.91
C PRO A 135 -6.67 8.27 -6.75
N ALA A 136 -5.84 7.62 -5.94
CA ALA A 136 -6.25 6.90 -4.74
C ALA A 136 -5.17 7.03 -3.67
N ILE A 137 -5.59 7.03 -2.41
CA ILE A 137 -4.68 7.04 -1.27
C ILE A 137 -4.96 5.86 -0.37
N ALA A 138 -4.08 4.87 -0.39
CA ALA A 138 -4.19 3.72 0.48
C ALA A 138 -3.77 4.09 1.92
N VAL A 139 -4.49 3.60 2.91
CA VAL A 139 -4.19 3.85 4.32
C VAL A 139 -3.71 2.57 4.98
N ASP A 140 -2.40 2.47 5.17
CA ASP A 140 -1.77 1.43 5.98
C ASP A 140 -1.50 1.90 7.41
N THR A 141 -0.85 1.08 8.21
CA THR A 141 -0.52 1.42 9.60
C THR A 141 0.44 2.61 9.73
N HIS A 142 1.32 2.85 8.74
CA HIS A 142 2.22 4.01 8.71
C HIS A 142 1.45 5.27 8.36
N VAL A 143 0.72 5.25 7.24
CA VAL A 143 -0.13 6.36 6.79
C VAL A 143 -1.10 6.77 7.90
N PHE A 144 -1.81 5.80 8.50
CA PHE A 144 -2.76 6.05 9.57
C PHE A 144 -2.11 6.73 10.78
N ARG A 145 -0.98 6.18 11.25
CA ARG A 145 -0.26 6.72 12.43
C ARG A 145 0.27 8.12 12.17
N VAL A 146 0.99 8.30 11.07
CA VAL A 146 1.62 9.58 10.72
C VAL A 146 0.57 10.66 10.54
N SER A 147 -0.51 10.37 9.81
CA SER A 147 -1.59 11.33 9.55
C SER A 147 -2.32 11.77 10.82
N ASN A 148 -2.57 10.85 11.75
CA ASN A 148 -3.12 11.18 13.06
C ASN A 148 -2.16 12.05 13.89
N ARG A 149 -0.86 11.75 13.90
CA ARG A 149 0.15 12.51 14.64
C ARG A 149 0.35 13.90 14.09
N LEU A 150 0.42 14.05 12.78
CA LEU A 150 0.51 15.34 12.08
C LEU A 150 -0.81 16.11 12.09
N LYS A 151 -1.93 15.46 12.41
CA LYS A 151 -3.29 15.99 12.30
C LYS A 151 -3.64 16.43 10.87
N LEU A 152 -3.09 15.75 9.86
CA LEU A 152 -3.57 15.86 8.49
C LEU A 152 -5.03 15.40 8.39
N GLY A 153 -5.35 14.30 9.07
CA GLY A 153 -6.67 13.83 9.42
C GLY A 153 -6.67 13.32 10.87
N ILE A 154 -7.83 13.32 11.52
CA ILE A 154 -8.05 12.66 12.81
C ILE A 154 -9.14 11.62 12.59
N ALA A 155 -8.80 10.35 12.75
CA ALA A 155 -9.68 9.24 12.48
C ALA A 155 -9.41 8.06 13.42
N LYS A 156 -10.44 7.22 13.60
CA LYS A 156 -10.34 5.99 14.40
C LYS A 156 -10.15 4.75 13.53
N THR A 157 -10.53 4.81 12.25
CA THR A 157 -10.39 3.72 11.29
C THR A 157 -9.61 4.16 10.05
N PRO A 158 -8.99 3.22 9.31
CA PRO A 158 -8.33 3.52 8.04
C PRO A 158 -9.26 4.16 7.00
N GLU A 159 -10.51 3.71 6.91
CA GLU A 159 -11.51 4.20 5.97
C GLU A 159 -11.87 5.66 6.26
N GLU A 160 -12.08 6.01 7.53
CA GLU A 160 -12.28 7.41 7.93
C GLU A 160 -11.06 8.26 7.60
N MET A 161 -9.84 7.71 7.82
CA MET A 161 -8.60 8.42 7.52
C MET A 161 -8.46 8.67 6.03
N GLU A 162 -8.77 7.71 5.18
CA GLU A 162 -8.76 7.87 3.73
C GLU A 162 -9.61 9.09 3.31
N LEU A 163 -10.86 9.16 3.77
CA LEU A 163 -11.77 10.29 3.48
C LEU A 163 -11.24 11.64 4.01
N LYS A 164 -10.53 11.63 5.15
CA LYS A 164 -9.91 12.86 5.70
C LYS A 164 -8.72 13.30 4.87
N LEU A 165 -7.88 12.36 4.42
CA LEU A 165 -6.72 12.65 3.59
C LEU A 165 -7.13 13.13 2.20
N GLN A 166 -8.16 12.54 1.60
CA GLN A 166 -8.74 13.00 0.33
C GLN A 166 -9.20 14.45 0.37
N LYS A 167 -9.65 14.95 1.54
CA LYS A 167 -10.02 16.35 1.75
C LYS A 167 -8.83 17.26 2.07
N ALA A 168 -7.76 16.71 2.62
CA ALA A 168 -6.60 17.47 3.09
C ALA A 168 -5.50 17.59 2.05
N ILE A 169 -5.41 16.65 1.11
CA ILE A 169 -4.36 16.52 0.11
C ILE A 169 -4.96 16.80 -1.29
N PRO A 170 -4.29 17.55 -2.15
CA PRO A 170 -4.70 17.69 -3.55
C PRO A 170 -4.84 16.32 -4.22
N LYS A 171 -5.85 16.16 -5.08
CA LYS A 171 -6.18 14.86 -5.68
C LYS A 171 -5.01 14.26 -6.47
N ASP A 172 -4.27 15.09 -7.18
CA ASP A 172 -3.13 14.66 -8.00
C ASP A 172 -1.94 14.16 -7.16
N ASP A 173 -1.88 14.54 -5.88
CA ASP A 173 -0.83 14.13 -4.95
C ASP A 173 -1.18 12.86 -4.16
N TRP A 174 -2.38 12.31 -4.26
CA TRP A 174 -2.81 11.19 -3.39
C TRP A 174 -1.88 9.98 -3.46
N ALA A 175 -1.51 9.57 -4.67
CA ALA A 175 -0.61 8.44 -4.88
C ALA A 175 0.78 8.69 -4.30
N ALA A 176 1.34 9.87 -4.54
CA ALA A 176 2.67 10.26 -4.05
C ALA A 176 2.66 10.44 -2.51
N ALA A 177 1.63 11.10 -1.97
CA ALA A 177 1.50 11.35 -0.53
C ALA A 177 1.38 10.04 0.28
N HIS A 178 0.76 8.99 -0.27
CA HIS A 178 0.79 7.66 0.31
C HIS A 178 2.23 7.20 0.58
N HIS A 179 3.12 7.32 -0.40
CA HIS A 179 4.52 6.92 -0.27
C HIS A 179 5.29 7.84 0.67
N TRP A 180 5.10 9.17 0.61
CA TRP A 180 5.74 10.11 1.54
C TRP A 180 5.42 9.76 3.00
N LEU A 181 4.16 9.48 3.30
CA LEU A 181 3.70 9.13 4.65
C LEU A 181 4.25 7.77 5.12
N ILE A 182 4.34 6.78 4.23
CA ILE A 182 4.98 5.48 4.54
C ILE A 182 6.45 5.69 4.87
N TYR A 183 7.20 6.39 4.00
CA TYR A 183 8.64 6.61 4.20
C TYR A 183 8.91 7.38 5.49
N HIS A 184 8.13 8.43 5.76
CA HIS A 184 8.22 9.18 7.00
C HIS A 184 7.93 8.31 8.21
N GLY A 185 6.92 7.46 8.13
CA GLY A 185 6.56 6.51 9.19
C GLY A 185 7.61 5.42 9.43
N ARG A 186 8.33 5.00 8.41
CA ARG A 186 9.41 4.00 8.49
C ARG A 186 10.71 4.62 9.02
N LYS A 187 11.09 5.79 8.51
CA LYS A 187 12.39 6.41 8.81
C LYS A 187 12.39 7.18 10.14
N LEU A 188 11.44 8.08 10.35
CA LEU A 188 11.43 9.04 11.46
C LEU A 188 10.28 8.83 12.45
N CYS A 189 9.02 8.86 11.96
CA CYS A 189 7.84 8.79 12.82
C CYS A 189 7.47 7.35 13.19
N LYS A 190 8.41 6.62 13.82
CA LYS A 190 8.26 5.22 14.23
C LYS A 190 7.11 5.04 15.22
N ALA A 191 6.53 3.82 15.29
CA ALA A 191 5.44 3.52 16.22
C ALA A 191 5.88 3.69 17.69
N ARG A 192 7.05 3.14 18.01
CA ARG A 192 7.71 3.28 19.31
C ARG A 192 8.96 4.14 19.12
N LYS A 193 9.23 5.06 20.06
CA LYS A 193 10.40 5.94 20.06
C LYS A 193 10.60 6.67 18.73
N PRO A 194 9.66 7.52 18.31
CA PRO A 194 9.82 8.33 17.10
C PRO A 194 11.01 9.29 17.27
N LEU A 195 11.73 9.54 16.17
CA LEU A 195 12.92 10.41 16.15
C LEU A 195 12.49 11.88 15.97
N CYS A 196 11.74 12.41 16.95
CA CYS A 196 11.13 13.74 16.86
C CYS A 196 12.17 14.87 16.75
N GLU A 197 13.32 14.74 17.43
CA GLU A 197 14.39 15.76 17.42
C GLU A 197 15.07 15.85 16.04
N GLU A 198 15.16 14.75 15.31
CA GLU A 198 15.73 14.67 13.97
C GLU A 198 14.67 14.98 12.87
N CYS A 199 13.40 15.12 13.27
CA CYS A 199 12.30 15.21 12.31
C CYS A 199 12.17 16.63 11.75
N PHE A 200 12.28 16.78 10.45
CA PHE A 200 12.11 18.05 9.76
C PHE A 200 10.72 18.68 9.94
N LEU A 201 9.71 17.89 10.34
CA LEU A 201 8.37 18.35 10.67
C LEU A 201 8.18 18.70 12.15
N ASN A 202 9.22 18.61 13.00
CA ASN A 202 9.11 18.78 14.46
C ASN A 202 8.35 20.06 14.82
N HIS A 203 8.76 21.19 14.26
CA HIS A 203 8.20 22.53 14.52
C HIS A 203 6.72 22.69 14.06
N LEU A 204 6.24 21.85 13.14
CA LEU A 204 4.86 21.84 12.62
C LEU A 204 4.03 20.69 13.20
N CYS A 205 4.64 19.76 13.96
CA CYS A 205 3.97 18.58 14.45
C CYS A 205 3.35 18.79 15.83
N PRO A 206 2.01 18.70 15.99
CA PRO A 206 1.35 18.88 17.29
C PRO A 206 1.63 17.75 18.27
N SER A 207 2.17 16.62 17.80
CA SER A 207 2.51 15.44 18.60
C SER A 207 4.00 15.31 18.90
N ALA A 208 4.84 16.23 18.45
CA ALA A 208 6.28 16.19 18.68
C ALA A 208 6.60 16.16 20.19
N GLY A 209 7.44 15.20 20.59
CA GLY A 209 7.84 15.01 22.00
C GLY A 209 6.72 14.51 22.94
N LYS A 210 5.55 14.12 22.41
CA LYS A 210 4.38 13.68 23.23
C LYS A 210 3.96 12.23 22.98
N VAL A 211 4.67 11.50 22.12
CA VAL A 211 4.31 10.15 21.64
C VAL A 211 5.49 9.19 21.73
#